data_793ed36c3433ed870ba3d3a8ded97f79
#
_entry.id   793ed36c3433ed870ba3d3a8ded97f79
#
_cell.length_a   1.000
_cell.length_b   1.000
_cell.length_c   1.000
_cell.angle_alpha   90.00
_cell.angle_beta   90.00
_cell.angle_gamma   90.00
#
_symmetry.space_group_name_H-M   'P 1'
#
loop_
_entity.id
_entity.type
_entity.pdbx_description
1 polymer ?
#
loop_
_entity_poly.entity_id
_entity_poly.type
_entity_poly.pdbx_seq_one_letter_code
_entity_poly.pdbx_strand_id
1 'polypeptide(L)'
;LSGGWDSRTIALALKKVGYEPLIAFSYGKPKNAEAEVSRDVASQLGIPWLFAEYSLSTWREAAQSSWFTEYLWFGHNGYAVPHIQDLLAIHLLKSQIPSDAVVVPGHSGDFLAGSHIIPYLKFTHKIPSARVEIWRKHYTLLSPTLIARVFKANLNDIKKALLSKIEEELRYFSDILHSNSPSALTLYEGWDWREGQAKFIANSVRVYEFFGFDWWMPFWDSDLVRFYNQVPFPLRTNRRLHGRVLEGLERALGLILNQNEEGHELTSKFRYYAKVSYRTLRGLPFLGSLIEPLKDRYVRMARRQVLVGEYENHPLAWYGLWKKEDYLDFLR
;
A
#
# COMPACT_ATOMS: atom_id res chain seq x y z
N LEU A 1 -0.03 -14.48 -2.46
CA LEU A 1 -0.70 -14.08 -3.69
C LEU A 1 -1.97 -13.34 -3.31
N SER A 2 -2.22 -12.17 -3.90
CA SER A 2 -3.45 -11.39 -3.69
C SER A 2 -4.20 -11.22 -5.01
N GLY A 3 -5.37 -10.57 -4.99
CA GLY A 3 -6.06 -10.16 -6.21
C GLY A 3 -5.35 -9.07 -7.00
N GLY A 4 -4.30 -8.45 -6.43
CA GLY A 4 -3.54 -7.35 -7.04
C GLY A 4 -2.56 -7.78 -8.14
N TRP A 5 -2.10 -6.80 -8.90
CA TRP A 5 -1.18 -7.02 -10.03
C TRP A 5 0.22 -7.44 -9.60
N ASP A 6 0.71 -6.93 -8.48
CA ASP A 6 2.12 -7.04 -8.11
C ASP A 6 2.50 -8.48 -7.75
N SER A 7 1.78 -9.11 -6.84
CA SER A 7 2.00 -10.52 -6.47
C SER A 7 1.67 -11.46 -7.64
N ARG A 8 0.70 -11.11 -8.49
CA ARG A 8 0.38 -11.86 -9.72
C ARG A 8 1.54 -11.80 -10.72
N THR A 9 2.10 -10.61 -10.95
CA THR A 9 3.28 -10.44 -11.83
C THR A 9 4.44 -11.31 -11.38
N ILE A 10 4.71 -11.38 -10.08
CA ILE A 10 5.76 -12.25 -9.52
C ILE A 10 5.45 -13.72 -9.80
N ALA A 11 4.24 -14.19 -9.48
CA ALA A 11 3.87 -15.59 -9.70
C ALA A 11 3.98 -15.99 -11.17
N LEU A 12 3.49 -15.14 -12.08
CA LEU A 12 3.60 -15.37 -13.52
C LEU A 12 5.06 -15.37 -14.01
N ALA A 13 5.88 -14.44 -13.51
CA ALA A 13 7.30 -14.38 -13.88
C ALA A 13 8.05 -15.63 -13.43
N LEU A 14 7.85 -16.09 -12.19
CA LEU A 14 8.45 -17.30 -11.66
C LEU A 14 8.03 -18.54 -12.47
N LYS A 15 6.75 -18.69 -12.79
CA LYS A 15 6.27 -19.79 -13.66
C LYS A 15 6.85 -19.71 -15.06
N LYS A 16 6.96 -18.51 -15.64
CA LYS A 16 7.53 -18.33 -16.99
C LYS A 16 9.00 -18.76 -17.06
N VAL A 17 9.78 -18.55 -16.01
CA VAL A 17 11.17 -19.00 -15.95
C VAL A 17 11.33 -20.44 -15.48
N GLY A 18 10.23 -21.14 -15.21
CA GLY A 18 10.25 -22.54 -14.77
C GLY A 18 10.69 -22.75 -13.32
N TYR A 19 10.57 -21.73 -12.47
CA TYR A 19 10.93 -21.86 -11.05
C TYR A 19 9.90 -22.70 -10.30
N GLU A 20 10.37 -23.74 -9.62
CA GLU A 20 9.55 -24.65 -8.81
C GLU A 20 10.38 -25.24 -7.64
N PRO A 21 9.76 -25.69 -6.53
CA PRO A 21 8.33 -25.60 -6.25
C PRO A 21 7.85 -24.22 -5.82
N LEU A 22 6.58 -23.90 -6.07
CA LEU A 22 5.91 -22.68 -5.62
C LEU A 22 4.72 -23.02 -4.74
N ILE A 23 4.49 -22.22 -3.69
CA ILE A 23 3.26 -22.24 -2.86
C ILE A 23 2.71 -20.83 -2.82
N ALA A 24 1.43 -20.66 -3.08
CA ALA A 24 0.73 -19.39 -2.92
C ALA A 24 -0.12 -19.42 -1.65
N PHE A 25 -0.22 -18.27 -0.97
CA PHE A 25 -1.18 -18.13 0.13
C PHE A 25 -1.94 -16.81 0.05
N SER A 26 -3.11 -16.81 0.65
CA SER A 26 -3.96 -15.64 0.89
C SER A 26 -4.55 -15.70 2.28
N TYR A 27 -5.16 -14.61 2.71
CA TYR A 27 -5.76 -14.53 4.03
C TYR A 27 -6.96 -13.59 4.06
N GLY A 28 -7.67 -13.58 5.17
CA GLY A 28 -8.81 -12.71 5.41
C GLY A 28 -10.09 -13.44 5.72
N LYS A 29 -11.23 -12.79 5.58
CA LYS A 29 -12.53 -13.44 5.72
C LYS A 29 -12.76 -14.44 4.59
N PRO A 30 -13.44 -15.56 4.87
CA PRO A 30 -13.82 -16.51 3.82
C PRO A 30 -14.58 -15.83 2.68
N LYS A 31 -14.32 -16.27 1.46
CA LYS A 31 -14.99 -15.77 0.24
C LYS A 31 -14.79 -14.27 -0.02
N ASN A 32 -13.72 -13.68 0.50
CA ASN A 32 -13.38 -12.33 0.07
C ASN A 32 -12.89 -12.32 -1.39
N ALA A 33 -13.21 -11.25 -2.13
CA ALA A 33 -12.94 -11.19 -3.56
C ALA A 33 -11.46 -11.34 -3.94
N GLU A 34 -10.54 -10.82 -3.11
CA GLU A 34 -9.11 -10.95 -3.36
C GLU A 34 -8.61 -12.39 -3.21
N ALA A 35 -9.12 -13.13 -2.20
CA ALA A 35 -8.79 -14.54 -2.02
C ALA A 35 -9.33 -15.42 -3.14
N GLU A 36 -10.54 -15.12 -3.64
CA GLU A 36 -11.12 -15.85 -4.78
C GLU A 36 -10.26 -15.64 -6.04
N VAL A 37 -9.88 -14.41 -6.37
CA VAL A 37 -8.98 -14.13 -7.50
C VAL A 37 -7.63 -14.80 -7.31
N SER A 38 -7.06 -14.75 -6.10
CA SER A 38 -5.80 -15.41 -5.77
C SER A 38 -5.87 -16.92 -6.01
N ARG A 39 -6.95 -17.56 -5.54
CA ARG A 39 -7.18 -19.00 -5.73
C ARG A 39 -7.28 -19.37 -7.20
N ASP A 40 -8.04 -18.58 -7.97
CA ASP A 40 -8.23 -18.84 -9.40
C ASP A 40 -6.91 -18.69 -10.18
N VAL A 41 -6.11 -17.67 -9.87
CA VAL A 41 -4.77 -17.50 -10.46
C VAL A 41 -3.86 -18.68 -10.10
N ALA A 42 -3.80 -19.06 -8.83
CA ALA A 42 -2.99 -20.18 -8.38
C ALA A 42 -3.40 -21.49 -9.07
N SER A 43 -4.72 -21.74 -9.19
CA SER A 43 -5.27 -22.91 -9.88
C SER A 43 -4.86 -22.96 -11.35
N GLN A 44 -4.98 -21.85 -12.08
CA GLN A 44 -4.59 -21.79 -13.49
C GLN A 44 -3.07 -21.96 -13.68
N LEU A 45 -2.26 -21.54 -12.72
CA LEU A 45 -0.81 -21.72 -12.73
C LEU A 45 -0.35 -23.08 -12.23
N GLY A 46 -1.27 -23.93 -11.72
CA GLY A 46 -0.92 -25.21 -11.10
C GLY A 46 -0.08 -25.02 -9.81
N ILE A 47 -0.31 -23.95 -9.05
CA ILE A 47 0.40 -23.64 -7.80
C ILE A 47 -0.49 -24.05 -6.62
N PRO A 48 -0.02 -24.87 -5.67
CA PRO A 48 -0.70 -25.13 -4.41
C PRO A 48 -1.07 -23.82 -3.70
N TRP A 49 -2.33 -23.71 -3.24
CA TRP A 49 -2.85 -22.50 -2.62
C TRP A 49 -3.32 -22.76 -1.20
N LEU A 50 -2.86 -21.93 -0.27
CA LEU A 50 -3.21 -21.97 1.15
C LEU A 50 -4.05 -20.75 1.52
N PHE A 51 -4.97 -20.93 2.47
CA PHE A 51 -5.80 -19.82 2.95
C PHE A 51 -5.78 -19.73 4.48
N ALA A 52 -5.42 -18.56 4.99
CA ALA A 52 -5.53 -18.26 6.42
C ALA A 52 -6.83 -17.49 6.70
N GLU A 53 -7.76 -18.13 7.36
CA GLU A 53 -9.01 -17.51 7.73
C GLU A 53 -8.84 -16.54 8.90
N TYR A 54 -9.29 -15.29 8.70
CA TYR A 54 -9.30 -14.25 9.72
C TYR A 54 -10.69 -14.10 10.34
N SER A 55 -10.73 -14.16 11.67
CA SER A 55 -11.90 -13.88 12.48
C SER A 55 -11.52 -13.03 13.70
N LEU A 56 -12.50 -12.44 14.35
CA LEU A 56 -12.28 -11.73 15.61
C LEU A 56 -11.76 -12.66 16.71
N SER A 57 -12.20 -13.93 16.75
CA SER A 57 -11.71 -14.92 17.71
C SER A 57 -10.23 -15.21 17.50
N THR A 58 -9.81 -15.51 16.27
CA THR A 58 -8.40 -15.81 15.97
C THR A 58 -7.48 -14.63 16.29
N TRP A 59 -7.93 -13.39 16.05
CA TRP A 59 -7.18 -12.20 16.45
C TRP A 59 -7.13 -11.99 17.96
N ARG A 60 -8.21 -12.26 18.69
CA ARG A 60 -8.20 -12.18 20.17
C ARG A 60 -7.25 -13.20 20.80
N GLU A 61 -7.28 -14.43 20.32
CA GLU A 61 -6.34 -15.47 20.74
C GLU A 61 -4.88 -15.05 20.48
N ALA A 62 -4.61 -14.55 19.27
CA ALA A 62 -3.29 -14.03 18.93
C ALA A 62 -2.85 -12.90 19.89
N ALA A 63 -3.71 -11.91 20.10
CA ALA A 63 -3.39 -10.76 20.96
C ALA A 63 -3.18 -11.10 22.43
N GLN A 64 -3.75 -12.19 22.91
CA GLN A 64 -3.55 -12.70 24.28
C GLN A 64 -2.29 -13.57 24.40
N SER A 65 -1.64 -13.91 23.31
CA SER A 65 -0.43 -14.74 23.31
C SER A 65 0.84 -13.91 23.55
N SER A 66 1.86 -14.53 24.15
CA SER A 66 3.16 -13.88 24.37
C SER A 66 3.85 -13.54 23.05
N TRP A 67 3.76 -14.44 22.04
CA TRP A 67 4.41 -14.24 20.74
C TRP A 67 3.92 -12.99 20.02
N PHE A 68 2.66 -12.58 20.22
CA PHE A 68 2.14 -11.35 19.58
C PHE A 68 2.82 -10.11 20.16
N THR A 69 2.98 -10.05 21.48
CA THR A 69 3.71 -8.96 22.15
C THR A 69 5.20 -8.97 21.75
N GLU A 70 5.81 -10.14 21.71
CA GLU A 70 7.20 -10.31 21.23
C GLU A 70 7.37 -9.80 19.81
N TYR A 71 6.42 -10.15 18.90
CA TYR A 71 6.43 -9.61 17.55
C TYR A 71 6.30 -8.09 17.51
N LEU A 72 5.43 -7.48 18.31
CA LEU A 72 5.31 -6.02 18.32
C LEU A 72 6.64 -5.34 18.68
N TRP A 73 7.39 -5.89 19.61
CA TRP A 73 8.72 -5.41 19.96
C TRP A 73 9.75 -5.69 18.85
N PHE A 74 9.70 -6.84 18.23
CA PHE A 74 10.59 -7.20 17.14
C PHE A 74 10.30 -6.37 15.88
N GLY A 75 9.03 -6.26 15.50
CA GLY A 75 8.60 -5.68 14.23
C GLY A 75 8.70 -4.16 14.15
N HIS A 76 8.71 -3.43 15.29
CA HIS A 76 8.79 -1.96 15.24
C HIS A 76 10.18 -1.43 14.82
N ASN A 77 11.23 -2.23 14.99
CA ASN A 77 12.60 -1.93 14.55
C ASN A 77 13.09 -0.52 14.94
N GLY A 78 12.56 0.08 16.01
CA GLY A 78 12.90 1.39 16.54
C GLY A 78 12.32 2.61 15.79
N TYR A 79 11.68 2.44 14.65
CA TYR A 79 11.22 3.58 13.83
C TYR A 79 9.87 3.40 13.11
N ALA A 80 9.28 2.22 13.10
CA ALA A 80 8.03 1.97 12.39
C ALA A 80 6.96 1.33 13.28
N VAL A 81 5.70 1.52 12.94
CA VAL A 81 4.62 0.71 13.51
C VAL A 81 4.74 -0.70 12.95
N PRO A 82 4.73 -1.76 13.81
CA PRO A 82 4.80 -3.12 13.34
C PRO A 82 3.67 -3.43 12.35
N HIS A 83 4.03 -4.07 11.25
CA HIS A 83 3.05 -4.50 10.25
C HIS A 83 2.39 -5.80 10.74
N ILE A 84 1.07 -5.80 10.88
CA ILE A 84 0.33 -6.95 11.42
C ILE A 84 -0.60 -7.62 10.41
N GLN A 85 -0.69 -7.10 9.19
CA GLN A 85 -1.69 -7.54 8.22
C GLN A 85 -1.55 -9.02 7.87
N ASP A 86 -0.35 -9.50 7.59
CA ASP A 86 -0.03 -10.90 7.25
C ASP A 86 0.57 -11.70 8.43
N LEU A 87 0.71 -11.05 9.59
CA LEU A 87 1.26 -11.69 10.80
C LEU A 87 0.50 -12.96 11.20
N LEU A 88 -0.82 -12.86 11.31
CA LEU A 88 -1.66 -13.98 11.68
C LEU A 88 -1.67 -15.06 10.58
N ALA A 89 -1.60 -14.68 9.31
CA ALA A 89 -1.54 -15.63 8.20
C ALA A 89 -0.30 -16.51 8.28
N ILE A 90 0.87 -15.90 8.48
CA ILE A 90 2.12 -16.66 8.61
C ILE A 90 2.06 -17.55 9.85
N HIS A 91 1.57 -17.03 10.98
CA HIS A 91 1.41 -17.86 12.19
C HIS A 91 0.55 -19.11 11.96
N LEU A 92 -0.59 -18.95 11.28
CA LEU A 92 -1.53 -20.05 11.01
C LEU A 92 -1.02 -21.04 9.96
N LEU A 93 -0.23 -20.57 8.99
CA LEU A 93 0.21 -21.37 7.85
C LEU A 93 1.64 -21.92 7.98
N LYS A 94 2.43 -21.47 8.95
CA LYS A 94 3.87 -21.81 9.07
C LYS A 94 4.16 -23.30 9.11
N SER A 95 3.24 -24.13 9.66
CA SER A 95 3.40 -25.59 9.68
C SER A 95 3.12 -26.27 8.34
N GLN A 96 2.52 -25.57 7.38
CA GLN A 96 2.21 -26.04 6.04
C GLN A 96 3.20 -25.52 4.98
N ILE A 97 4.10 -24.64 5.38
CA ILE A 97 5.13 -24.03 4.52
C ILE A 97 6.47 -24.68 4.89
N PRO A 98 7.29 -25.13 3.92
CA PRO A 98 8.64 -25.63 4.20
C PRO A 98 9.47 -24.60 4.98
N SER A 99 10.27 -25.07 5.94
CA SER A 99 11.05 -24.19 6.82
C SER A 99 12.17 -23.42 6.10
N ASP A 100 12.58 -23.90 4.93
CA ASP A 100 13.57 -23.29 4.03
C ASP A 100 12.92 -22.45 2.91
N ALA A 101 11.61 -22.22 2.99
CA ALA A 101 10.92 -21.42 2.00
C ALA A 101 11.31 -19.93 2.09
N VAL A 102 11.46 -19.32 0.92
CA VAL A 102 11.64 -17.86 0.78
C VAL A 102 10.30 -17.21 0.50
N VAL A 103 9.86 -16.30 1.35
CA VAL A 103 8.60 -15.56 1.13
C VAL A 103 8.86 -14.40 0.17
N VAL A 104 8.03 -14.32 -0.89
CA VAL A 104 8.19 -13.33 -1.96
C VAL A 104 6.95 -12.43 -2.06
N PRO A 105 6.90 -11.33 -1.30
CA PRO A 105 5.77 -10.40 -1.33
C PRO A 105 5.83 -9.46 -2.54
N GLY A 106 4.64 -8.99 -2.98
CA GLY A 106 4.51 -7.98 -4.03
C GLY A 106 4.77 -6.53 -3.59
N HIS A 107 5.45 -6.35 -2.47
CA HIS A 107 5.67 -5.04 -1.85
C HIS A 107 6.37 -4.06 -2.78
N SER A 108 5.89 -2.80 -2.77
CA SER A 108 6.39 -1.67 -3.58
C SER A 108 6.22 -1.79 -5.09
N GLY A 109 5.63 -2.87 -5.61
CA GLY A 109 5.36 -3.00 -7.04
C GLY A 109 4.46 -1.90 -7.57
N ASP A 110 3.42 -1.58 -6.83
CA ASP A 110 2.48 -0.50 -7.15
C ASP A 110 3.15 0.88 -7.14
N PHE A 111 4.06 1.13 -6.20
CA PHE A 111 4.84 2.37 -6.12
C PHE A 111 5.74 2.52 -7.36
N LEU A 112 6.57 1.52 -7.68
CA LEU A 112 7.45 1.54 -8.85
C LEU A 112 6.65 1.69 -10.15
N ALA A 113 5.56 0.95 -10.25
CA ALA A 113 4.67 1.01 -11.42
C ALA A 113 3.97 2.35 -11.59
N GLY A 114 3.97 3.22 -10.57
CA GLY A 114 3.47 4.58 -10.63
C GLY A 114 2.01 4.78 -10.19
N SER A 115 1.45 3.86 -9.38
CA SER A 115 0.12 4.06 -8.78
C SER A 115 0.08 5.28 -7.85
N HIS A 116 1.22 5.62 -7.24
CA HIS A 116 1.38 6.76 -6.36
C HIS A 116 1.59 8.09 -7.09
N ILE A 117 1.78 8.07 -8.41
CA ILE A 117 2.00 9.29 -9.20
C ILE A 117 0.79 10.21 -9.13
N ILE A 118 1.06 11.47 -8.76
CA ILE A 118 0.10 12.56 -8.80
C ILE A 118 0.46 13.45 -9.99
N PRO A 119 -0.22 13.31 -11.15
CA PRO A 119 0.28 13.85 -12.42
C PRO A 119 0.57 15.34 -12.42
N TYR A 120 -0.23 16.17 -11.73
CA TYR A 120 0.00 17.62 -11.75
C TYR A 120 1.28 18.05 -11.04
N LEU A 121 1.80 17.25 -10.09
CA LEU A 121 3.06 17.54 -9.40
C LEU A 121 4.26 17.52 -10.34
N LYS A 122 4.15 16.84 -11.50
CA LYS A 122 5.17 16.84 -12.55
C LYS A 122 5.44 18.25 -13.11
N PHE A 123 4.40 19.09 -13.15
CA PHE A 123 4.42 20.40 -13.80
C PHE A 123 4.53 21.57 -12.83
N THR A 124 4.88 21.32 -11.59
CA THR A 124 5.13 22.32 -10.56
C THR A 124 6.42 22.01 -9.80
N HIS A 125 7.14 23.06 -9.42
CA HIS A 125 8.36 22.99 -8.61
C HIS A 125 8.13 23.49 -7.17
N LYS A 126 6.87 23.71 -6.79
CA LYS A 126 6.52 24.27 -5.49
C LYS A 126 6.51 23.18 -4.41
N ILE A 127 7.45 23.24 -3.46
CA ILE A 127 7.50 22.36 -2.28
C ILE A 127 6.14 22.26 -1.55
N PRO A 128 5.39 23.36 -1.33
CA PRO A 128 4.07 23.27 -0.72
C PRO A 128 3.08 22.37 -1.45
N SER A 129 3.22 22.18 -2.76
CA SER A 129 2.34 21.27 -3.52
C SER A 129 2.60 19.81 -3.17
N ALA A 130 3.87 19.38 -3.08
CA ALA A 130 4.24 18.05 -2.62
C ALA A 130 3.81 17.83 -1.15
N ARG A 131 4.11 18.78 -0.27
CA ARG A 131 3.76 18.76 1.16
C ARG A 131 2.27 18.52 1.39
N VAL A 132 1.41 19.22 0.66
CA VAL A 132 -0.05 19.09 0.79
C VAL A 132 -0.51 17.69 0.34
N GLU A 133 0.05 17.14 -0.73
CA GLU A 133 -0.36 15.81 -1.19
C GLU A 133 0.17 14.69 -0.27
N ILE A 134 1.37 14.84 0.29
CA ILE A 134 1.87 13.95 1.34
C ILE A 134 0.90 13.94 2.53
N TRP A 135 0.53 15.12 3.03
CA TRP A 135 -0.48 15.23 4.10
C TRP A 135 -1.78 14.51 3.72
N ARG A 136 -2.29 14.75 2.53
CA ARG A 136 -3.54 14.16 2.05
C ARG A 136 -3.50 12.64 1.97
N LYS A 137 -2.40 12.10 1.52
CA LYS A 137 -2.24 10.66 1.35
C LYS A 137 -2.10 9.94 2.69
N HIS A 138 -1.28 10.44 3.58
CA HIS A 138 -0.84 9.69 4.75
C HIS A 138 -1.54 10.09 6.06
N TYR A 139 -1.99 11.33 6.18
CA TYR A 139 -2.43 11.89 7.47
C TYR A 139 -3.90 12.32 7.53
N THR A 140 -4.63 12.31 6.44
CA THR A 140 -6.06 12.73 6.45
C THR A 140 -6.98 11.77 7.19
N LEU A 141 -6.52 10.56 7.47
CA LEU A 141 -7.27 9.55 8.20
C LEU A 141 -7.00 9.57 9.71
N LEU A 142 -6.07 10.40 10.19
CA LEU A 142 -5.84 10.57 11.61
C LEU A 142 -7.13 10.99 12.32
N SER A 143 -7.54 10.19 13.31
CA SER A 143 -8.73 10.48 14.09
C SER A 143 -8.47 11.63 15.08
N PRO A 144 -9.21 12.75 15.02
CA PRO A 144 -9.05 13.82 15.99
C PRO A 144 -9.25 13.35 17.43
N THR A 145 -10.18 12.43 17.64
CA THR A 145 -10.48 11.86 18.97
C THR A 145 -9.32 11.00 19.48
N LEU A 146 -8.73 10.15 18.61
CA LEU A 146 -7.59 9.32 18.97
C LEU A 146 -6.38 10.20 19.30
N ILE A 147 -6.11 11.22 18.47
CA ILE A 147 -5.02 12.17 18.70
C ILE A 147 -5.17 12.89 20.04
N ALA A 148 -6.36 13.44 20.33
CA ALA A 148 -6.61 14.13 21.58
C ALA A 148 -6.41 13.21 22.79
N ARG A 149 -6.81 11.94 22.67
CA ARG A 149 -6.72 10.96 23.75
C ARG A 149 -5.29 10.45 23.97
N VAL A 150 -4.57 10.13 22.90
CA VAL A 150 -3.23 9.53 22.96
C VAL A 150 -2.15 10.58 23.19
N PHE A 151 -2.21 11.68 22.46
CA PHE A 151 -1.16 12.71 22.47
C PHE A 151 -1.50 13.92 23.36
N LYS A 152 -2.71 13.98 23.96
CA LYS A 152 -3.22 15.14 24.73
C LYS A 152 -3.06 16.45 23.97
N ALA A 153 -3.19 16.40 22.65
CA ALA A 153 -3.02 17.52 21.73
C ALA A 153 -4.22 17.64 20.79
N ASN A 154 -4.43 18.81 20.19
CA ASN A 154 -5.45 18.95 19.18
C ASN A 154 -4.89 18.60 17.77
N LEU A 155 -5.80 18.19 16.85
CA LEU A 155 -5.40 17.79 15.50
C LEU A 155 -4.73 18.92 14.71
N ASN A 156 -5.10 20.18 14.95
CA ASN A 156 -4.54 21.31 14.20
C ASN A 156 -3.07 21.54 14.58
N ASP A 157 -2.70 21.41 15.84
CA ASP A 157 -1.31 21.54 16.28
C ASP A 157 -0.46 20.39 15.73
N ILE A 158 -0.97 19.17 15.80
CA ILE A 158 -0.31 18.00 15.18
C ILE A 158 -0.15 18.21 13.68
N LYS A 159 -1.21 18.67 12.99
CA LYS A 159 -1.16 18.99 11.57
C LYS A 159 -0.10 20.02 11.24
N LYS A 160 -0.04 21.12 12.00
CA LYS A 160 0.95 22.18 11.81
C LYS A 160 2.38 21.65 12.00
N ALA A 161 2.63 20.90 13.07
CA ALA A 161 3.93 20.31 13.35
C ALA A 161 4.36 19.31 12.25
N LEU A 162 3.47 18.42 11.80
CA LEU A 162 3.76 17.46 10.73
C LEU A 162 4.02 18.15 9.40
N LEU A 163 3.21 19.14 9.04
CA LEU A 163 3.44 19.92 7.80
C LEU A 163 4.77 20.66 7.80
N SER A 164 5.19 21.19 8.97
CA SER A 164 6.50 21.83 9.11
C SER A 164 7.64 20.82 8.90
N LYS A 165 7.55 19.65 9.55
CA LYS A 165 8.55 18.57 9.38
C LYS A 165 8.61 18.04 7.96
N ILE A 166 7.47 17.81 7.33
CA ILE A 166 7.43 17.38 5.92
C ILE A 166 8.11 18.43 5.03
N GLU A 167 7.87 19.72 5.25
CA GLU A 167 8.49 20.78 4.46
C GLU A 167 10.00 20.84 4.66
N GLU A 168 10.48 20.70 5.89
CA GLU A 168 11.90 20.63 6.22
C GLU A 168 12.59 19.47 5.49
N GLU A 169 12.02 18.28 5.54
CA GLU A 169 12.52 17.11 4.83
C GLU A 169 12.51 17.29 3.30
N LEU A 170 11.48 17.90 2.75
CA LEU A 170 11.42 18.16 1.31
C LEU A 170 12.45 19.19 0.86
N ARG A 171 12.76 20.21 1.68
CA ARG A 171 13.84 21.16 1.42
C ARG A 171 15.19 20.46 1.44
N TYR A 172 15.48 19.72 2.49
CA TYR A 172 16.71 18.93 2.61
C TYR A 172 16.88 18.00 1.40
N PHE A 173 15.82 17.30 1.00
CA PHE A 173 15.85 16.40 -0.15
C PHE A 173 16.06 17.16 -1.47
N SER A 174 15.48 18.34 -1.63
CA SER A 174 15.72 19.22 -2.77
C SER A 174 17.19 19.63 -2.88
N ASP A 175 17.82 19.95 -1.75
CA ASP A 175 19.22 20.40 -1.70
C ASP A 175 20.20 19.27 -2.10
N ILE A 176 19.97 18.06 -1.63
CA ILE A 176 20.86 16.91 -1.95
C ILE A 176 20.72 16.39 -3.38
N LEU A 177 19.59 16.65 -4.05
CA LEU A 177 19.40 16.19 -5.44
C LEU A 177 20.29 16.92 -6.45
N HIS A 178 21.02 17.97 -6.05
CA HIS A 178 21.88 18.80 -6.91
C HIS A 178 21.19 19.24 -8.21
N SER A 179 19.85 19.21 -8.25
CA SER A 179 19.04 19.63 -9.39
C SER A 179 18.63 21.09 -9.18
N ASN A 180 18.85 21.93 -10.17
CA ASN A 180 18.52 23.37 -10.07
C ASN A 180 17.04 23.68 -9.82
N SER A 181 16.15 22.69 -9.89
CA SER A 181 14.75 22.80 -9.47
C SER A 181 14.02 21.47 -9.68
N PRO A 182 14.04 20.51 -8.75
CA PRO A 182 13.30 19.27 -8.92
C PRO A 182 11.78 19.52 -8.99
N SER A 183 11.07 18.72 -9.76
CA SER A 183 9.60 18.80 -9.78
C SER A 183 9.03 18.41 -8.41
N ALA A 184 7.86 18.92 -8.06
CA ALA A 184 7.18 18.52 -6.83
C ALA A 184 6.83 17.03 -6.83
N LEU A 185 6.70 16.39 -8.00
CA LEU A 185 6.54 14.94 -8.10
C LEU A 185 7.81 14.22 -7.66
N THR A 186 8.99 14.64 -8.10
CA THR A 186 10.28 14.07 -7.67
C THR A 186 10.44 14.14 -6.16
N LEU A 187 10.11 15.28 -5.57
CA LEU A 187 10.15 15.45 -4.11
C LEU A 187 9.14 14.56 -3.40
N TYR A 188 7.94 14.45 -3.94
CA TYR A 188 6.87 13.61 -3.39
C TYR A 188 7.26 12.11 -3.45
N GLU A 189 7.72 11.61 -4.60
CA GLU A 189 8.16 10.22 -4.77
C GLU A 189 9.38 9.91 -3.90
N GLY A 190 10.35 10.83 -3.81
CA GLY A 190 11.51 10.66 -2.94
C GLY A 190 11.15 10.59 -1.45
N TRP A 191 10.20 11.40 -1.02
CA TRP A 191 9.66 11.31 0.34
C TRP A 191 8.92 9.98 0.57
N ASP A 192 8.04 9.57 -0.35
CA ASP A 192 7.29 8.32 -0.25
C ASP A 192 8.23 7.10 -0.26
N TRP A 193 9.29 7.13 -1.07
CA TRP A 193 10.33 6.09 -1.05
C TRP A 193 10.97 5.94 0.33
N ARG A 194 11.38 7.03 0.94
CA ARG A 194 12.04 7.00 2.26
C ARG A 194 11.09 6.67 3.40
N GLU A 195 9.99 7.38 3.49
CA GLU A 195 9.11 7.33 4.64
C GLU A 195 8.03 6.25 4.53
N GLY A 196 7.50 6.05 3.33
CA GLY A 196 6.49 5.03 3.05
C GLY A 196 7.10 3.68 2.72
N GLN A 197 7.91 3.61 1.67
CA GLN A 197 8.39 2.33 1.15
C GLN A 197 9.49 1.73 2.03
N ALA A 198 10.55 2.48 2.36
CA ALA A 198 11.67 1.95 3.14
C ALA A 198 11.32 1.71 4.61
N LYS A 199 10.70 2.68 5.28
CA LYS A 199 10.44 2.58 6.72
C LYS A 199 9.23 1.71 7.06
N PHE A 200 8.19 1.69 6.22
CA PHE A 200 6.97 0.97 6.52
C PHE A 200 6.81 -0.29 5.67
N ILE A 201 6.85 -0.19 4.33
CA ILE A 201 6.59 -1.34 3.45
C ILE A 201 7.73 -2.36 3.53
N ALA A 202 9.00 -1.92 3.43
CA ALA A 202 10.13 -2.85 3.56
C ALA A 202 10.22 -3.44 4.97
N ASN A 203 9.88 -2.69 6.01
CA ASN A 203 9.85 -3.20 7.37
C ASN A 203 8.79 -4.28 7.60
N SER A 204 7.78 -4.39 6.75
CA SER A 204 6.72 -5.41 6.87
C SER A 204 7.23 -6.85 6.75
N VAL A 205 8.36 -7.07 6.05
CA VAL A 205 8.99 -8.40 5.91
C VAL A 205 9.48 -8.98 7.23
N ARG A 206 9.60 -8.16 8.26
CA ARG A 206 9.97 -8.64 9.60
C ARG A 206 8.96 -9.65 10.18
N VAL A 207 7.74 -9.68 9.64
CA VAL A 207 6.79 -10.75 9.93
C VAL A 207 7.38 -12.12 9.55
N TYR A 208 8.01 -12.22 8.40
CA TYR A 208 8.59 -13.47 7.91
C TYR A 208 9.81 -13.86 8.74
N GLU A 209 10.71 -12.92 8.99
CA GLU A 209 11.89 -13.11 9.85
C GLU A 209 11.51 -13.59 11.26
N PHE A 210 10.46 -13.02 11.86
CA PHE A 210 9.99 -13.39 13.19
C PHE A 210 9.58 -14.87 13.28
N PHE A 211 9.05 -15.42 12.21
CA PHE A 211 8.69 -16.83 12.12
C PHE A 211 9.78 -17.72 11.50
N GLY A 212 10.98 -17.19 11.25
CA GLY A 212 12.14 -17.92 10.78
C GLY A 212 12.17 -18.17 9.28
N PHE A 213 11.42 -17.42 8.50
CA PHE A 213 11.47 -17.51 7.04
C PHE A 213 12.38 -16.45 6.44
N ASP A 214 13.13 -16.85 5.42
CA ASP A 214 13.79 -15.92 4.53
C ASP A 214 12.76 -15.19 3.65
N TRP A 215 13.15 -14.04 3.11
CA TRP A 215 12.29 -13.26 2.23
C TRP A 215 13.08 -12.61 1.10
N TRP A 216 12.38 -12.32 0.01
CA TRP A 216 12.92 -11.56 -1.11
C TRP A 216 11.86 -10.63 -1.68
N MET A 217 12.20 -9.36 -1.84
CA MET A 217 11.33 -8.34 -2.46
C MET A 217 11.82 -8.01 -3.87
N PRO A 218 11.28 -8.62 -4.94
CA PRO A 218 11.76 -8.41 -6.31
C PRO A 218 11.68 -6.95 -6.76
N PHE A 219 10.66 -6.21 -6.31
CA PHE A 219 10.51 -4.80 -6.63
C PHE A 219 11.49 -3.85 -5.90
N TRP A 220 12.36 -4.40 -5.06
CA TRP A 220 13.50 -3.70 -4.45
C TRP A 220 14.83 -4.04 -5.13
N ASP A 221 14.81 -4.89 -6.15
CA ASP A 221 15.99 -5.16 -6.96
C ASP A 221 16.51 -3.86 -7.60
N SER A 222 17.80 -3.61 -7.47
CA SER A 222 18.41 -2.35 -7.88
C SER A 222 18.31 -2.10 -9.38
N ASP A 223 18.35 -3.14 -10.21
CA ASP A 223 18.26 -2.99 -11.66
C ASP A 223 16.83 -2.72 -12.08
N LEU A 224 15.85 -3.36 -11.41
CA LEU A 224 14.45 -3.08 -11.64
C LEU A 224 14.08 -1.65 -11.20
N VAL A 225 14.58 -1.20 -10.05
CA VAL A 225 14.37 0.19 -9.58
C VAL A 225 14.99 1.19 -10.56
N ARG A 226 16.22 0.95 -11.03
CA ARG A 226 16.88 1.80 -12.04
C ARG A 226 16.09 1.83 -13.34
N PHE A 227 15.58 0.68 -13.79
CA PHE A 227 14.75 0.59 -14.98
C PHE A 227 13.50 1.47 -14.84
N TYR A 228 12.72 1.30 -13.76
CA TYR A 228 11.50 2.10 -13.57
C TYR A 228 11.76 3.60 -13.42
N ASN A 229 12.91 4.00 -12.87
CA ASN A 229 13.30 5.40 -12.79
C ASN A 229 13.57 6.02 -14.17
N GLN A 230 13.91 5.22 -15.17
CA GLN A 230 14.14 5.65 -16.55
C GLN A 230 12.87 5.58 -17.41
N VAL A 231 11.82 4.90 -16.94
CA VAL A 231 10.56 4.77 -17.69
C VAL A 231 9.92 6.15 -17.88
N PRO A 232 9.58 6.52 -19.12
CA PRO A 232 8.92 7.79 -19.42
C PRO A 232 7.62 7.97 -18.61
N PHE A 233 7.42 9.18 -18.09
CA PHE A 233 6.29 9.53 -17.25
C PHE A 233 4.91 9.05 -17.78
N PRO A 234 4.56 9.15 -19.10
CA PRO A 234 3.28 8.66 -19.59
C PRO A 234 3.08 7.15 -19.46
N LEU A 235 4.17 6.37 -19.45
CA LEU A 235 4.12 4.90 -19.30
C LEU A 235 4.02 4.48 -17.84
N ARG A 236 4.54 5.29 -16.90
CA ARG A 236 4.37 5.07 -15.46
C ARG A 236 2.97 5.48 -14.97
N THR A 237 2.42 6.56 -15.53
CA THR A 237 1.12 7.08 -15.12
C THR A 237 0.03 6.02 -15.31
N ASN A 238 -0.77 5.80 -14.23
CA ASN A 238 -1.81 4.77 -14.20
C ASN A 238 -1.27 3.34 -14.44
N ARG A 239 -0.03 3.07 -14.09
CA ARG A 239 0.58 1.72 -14.16
C ARG A 239 0.58 1.12 -15.58
N ARG A 240 0.58 1.93 -16.63
CA ARG A 240 0.42 1.47 -18.01
C ARG A 240 1.45 0.44 -18.45
N LEU A 241 2.72 0.65 -18.10
CA LEU A 241 3.77 -0.31 -18.44
C LEU A 241 3.56 -1.61 -17.66
N HIS A 242 3.27 -1.53 -16.37
CA HIS A 242 3.05 -2.70 -15.52
C HIS A 242 1.89 -3.56 -16.03
N GLY A 243 0.76 -2.94 -16.41
CA GLY A 243 -0.36 -3.64 -17.01
C GLY A 243 0.02 -4.39 -18.31
N ARG A 244 0.80 -3.75 -19.19
CA ARG A 244 1.29 -4.41 -20.40
C ARG A 244 2.24 -5.57 -20.12
N VAL A 245 3.09 -5.46 -19.11
CA VAL A 245 3.96 -6.55 -18.67
C VAL A 245 3.12 -7.72 -18.15
N LEU A 246 2.13 -7.44 -17.32
CA LEU A 246 1.21 -8.45 -16.79
C LEU A 246 0.48 -9.18 -17.94
N GLU A 247 -0.15 -8.45 -18.85
CA GLU A 247 -0.82 -9.02 -20.04
C GLU A 247 0.14 -9.84 -20.92
N GLY A 248 1.39 -9.38 -21.05
CA GLY A 248 2.43 -10.11 -21.79
C GLY A 248 2.80 -11.45 -21.15
N LEU A 249 2.90 -11.48 -19.81
CA LEU A 249 3.16 -12.70 -19.05
C LEU A 249 1.97 -13.67 -19.12
N GLU A 250 0.74 -13.17 -18.99
CA GLU A 250 -0.49 -13.97 -19.11
C GLU A 250 -0.56 -14.65 -20.46
N ARG A 251 -0.37 -13.88 -21.53
CA ARG A 251 -0.35 -14.43 -22.91
C ARG A 251 0.75 -15.45 -23.13
N ALA A 252 1.95 -15.20 -22.60
CA ALA A 252 3.09 -16.12 -22.76
C ALA A 252 2.87 -17.46 -22.06
N LEU A 253 2.02 -17.50 -21.04
CA LEU A 253 1.63 -18.71 -20.31
C LEU A 253 0.29 -19.31 -20.81
N GLY A 254 -0.33 -18.73 -21.83
CA GLY A 254 -1.62 -19.19 -22.35
C GLY A 254 -2.79 -19.02 -21.39
N LEU A 255 -2.70 -18.05 -20.48
CA LEU A 255 -3.69 -17.82 -19.44
C LEU A 255 -4.73 -16.79 -19.89
N ILE A 256 -5.97 -17.01 -19.50
CA ILE A 256 -7.06 -16.04 -19.59
C ILE A 256 -7.45 -15.71 -18.14
N LEU A 257 -6.70 -14.83 -17.52
CA LEU A 257 -7.07 -14.36 -16.20
C LEU A 257 -8.13 -13.27 -16.37
N ASN A 258 -9.33 -13.53 -15.84
CA ASN A 258 -10.41 -12.54 -15.84
C ASN A 258 -9.92 -11.25 -15.19
N GLN A 259 -9.74 -10.22 -15.99
CA GLN A 259 -9.45 -8.88 -15.52
C GLN A 259 -10.77 -8.26 -15.00
N ASN A 260 -11.25 -8.74 -13.85
CA ASN A 260 -12.41 -8.11 -13.19
C ASN A 260 -12.05 -6.73 -12.62
N GLU A 261 -11.32 -5.92 -13.41
CA GLU A 261 -11.08 -4.50 -13.12
C GLU A 261 -12.16 -3.57 -13.71
N GLU A 262 -13.18 -4.08 -14.39
CA GLU A 262 -14.25 -3.22 -14.96
C GLU A 262 -14.92 -2.36 -13.87
N GLY A 263 -15.11 -2.87 -12.65
CA GLY A 263 -15.56 -2.09 -11.51
C GLY A 263 -14.56 -1.01 -11.07
N HIS A 264 -13.26 -1.26 -11.17
CA HIS A 264 -12.19 -0.31 -10.88
C HIS A 264 -12.00 0.70 -12.01
N GLU A 265 -12.22 0.33 -13.26
CA GLU A 265 -12.05 1.23 -14.41
C GLU A 265 -13.17 2.27 -14.49
N LEU A 266 -14.42 1.89 -14.25
CA LEU A 266 -15.55 2.82 -14.17
C LEU A 266 -15.41 3.81 -12.99
N THR A 267 -15.02 3.31 -11.82
CA THR A 267 -14.75 4.18 -10.67
C THR A 267 -13.47 5.00 -10.89
N SER A 268 -12.47 4.50 -11.62
CA SER A 268 -11.26 5.25 -11.96
C SER A 268 -11.55 6.32 -13.01
N LYS A 269 -12.38 6.05 -14.02
CA LYS A 269 -12.82 7.05 -15.02
C LYS A 269 -13.67 8.14 -14.37
N PHE A 270 -14.63 7.79 -13.53
CA PHE A 270 -15.41 8.76 -12.77
C PHE A 270 -14.53 9.58 -11.81
N ARG A 271 -13.61 8.94 -11.11
CA ARG A 271 -12.60 9.61 -10.28
C ARG A 271 -11.65 10.49 -11.11
N TYR A 272 -11.28 10.06 -12.30
CA TYR A 272 -10.46 10.86 -13.23
C TYR A 272 -11.20 12.11 -13.69
N TYR A 273 -12.46 11.97 -14.16
CA TYR A 273 -13.26 13.11 -14.58
C TYR A 273 -13.59 14.04 -13.41
N ALA A 274 -13.90 13.52 -12.24
CA ALA A 274 -14.07 14.30 -11.02
C ALA A 274 -12.78 15.04 -10.62
N LYS A 275 -11.62 14.41 -10.78
CA LYS A 275 -10.31 15.06 -10.57
C LYS A 275 -10.03 16.14 -11.62
N VAL A 276 -10.34 15.92 -12.88
CA VAL A 276 -10.16 16.89 -13.97
C VAL A 276 -11.07 18.09 -13.79
N SER A 277 -12.37 17.85 -13.53
CA SER A 277 -13.34 18.93 -13.26
C SER A 277 -12.95 19.75 -12.03
N TYR A 278 -12.52 19.09 -10.97
CA TYR A 278 -11.99 19.74 -9.77
C TYR A 278 -10.76 20.61 -10.06
N ARG A 279 -9.85 20.15 -10.92
CA ARG A 279 -8.64 20.91 -11.30
C ARG A 279 -8.98 22.17 -12.07
N THR A 280 -9.93 22.08 -12.99
CA THR A 280 -10.41 23.22 -13.78
C THR A 280 -11.05 24.27 -12.87
N LEU A 281 -11.87 23.85 -11.92
CA LEU A 281 -12.50 24.72 -10.94
C LEU A 281 -11.52 25.34 -9.93
N ARG A 282 -10.46 24.62 -9.56
CA ARG A 282 -9.40 25.13 -8.67
C ARG A 282 -8.54 26.20 -9.32
N GLY A 283 -8.42 26.18 -10.64
CA GLY A 283 -7.70 27.21 -11.39
C GLY A 283 -8.39 28.58 -11.39
N LEU A 284 -9.61 28.66 -10.92
CA LEU A 284 -10.37 29.89 -10.79
C LEU A 284 -10.07 30.56 -9.43
N PRO A 285 -9.57 31.82 -9.40
CA PRO A 285 -9.01 32.46 -8.20
C PRO A 285 -9.94 32.52 -6.99
N PHE A 286 -11.24 32.51 -7.19
CA PHE A 286 -12.24 32.64 -6.13
C PHE A 286 -12.82 31.30 -5.60
N LEU A 287 -12.73 30.23 -6.37
CA LEU A 287 -13.34 28.95 -6.03
C LEU A 287 -12.42 27.99 -5.28
N GLY A 288 -11.10 28.20 -5.34
CA GLY A 288 -10.11 27.31 -4.73
C GLY A 288 -10.27 27.21 -3.21
N SER A 289 -10.48 28.30 -2.51
CA SER A 289 -10.62 28.33 -1.04
C SER A 289 -11.93 27.70 -0.53
N LEU A 290 -13.00 27.73 -1.34
CA LEU A 290 -14.28 27.10 -1.02
C LEU A 290 -14.29 25.60 -1.30
N ILE A 291 -13.53 25.16 -2.30
CA ILE A 291 -13.52 23.77 -2.76
C ILE A 291 -12.56 22.89 -1.95
N GLU A 292 -11.48 23.46 -1.39
CA GLU A 292 -10.49 22.69 -0.58
C GLU A 292 -11.11 21.98 0.63
N PRO A 293 -11.95 22.59 1.48
CA PRO A 293 -12.59 21.90 2.58
C PRO A 293 -13.55 20.78 2.15
N LEU A 294 -14.24 20.97 1.02
CA LEU A 294 -15.15 19.98 0.44
C LEU A 294 -14.38 18.77 -0.09
N LYS A 295 -13.24 18.99 -0.72
CA LYS A 295 -12.36 17.92 -1.18
C LYS A 295 -11.80 17.11 -0.02
N ASP A 296 -11.31 17.75 1.02
CA ASP A 296 -10.77 17.06 2.18
C ASP A 296 -11.87 16.21 2.87
N ARG A 297 -13.11 16.69 2.86
CA ARG A 297 -14.27 15.92 3.35
C ARG A 297 -14.62 14.75 2.41
N TYR A 298 -14.59 14.95 1.09
CA TYR A 298 -14.83 13.90 0.10
C TYR A 298 -13.73 12.83 0.13
N VAL A 299 -12.46 13.21 0.17
CA VAL A 299 -11.35 12.28 0.26
C VAL A 299 -11.43 11.45 1.55
N ARG A 300 -11.78 12.07 2.67
CA ARG A 300 -12.02 11.33 3.93
C ARG A 300 -13.17 10.34 3.81
N MET A 301 -14.27 10.75 3.19
CA MET A 301 -15.44 9.87 2.98
C MET A 301 -15.12 8.70 2.04
N ALA A 302 -14.51 8.98 0.90
CA ALA A 302 -14.12 7.96 -0.08
C ALA A 302 -13.11 6.97 0.50
N ARG A 303 -12.10 7.45 1.23
CA ARG A 303 -11.13 6.57 1.90
C ARG A 303 -11.76 5.76 3.03
N ARG A 304 -12.71 6.33 3.78
CA ARG A 304 -13.45 5.55 4.78
C ARG A 304 -14.22 4.39 4.16
N GLN A 305 -14.82 4.57 3.00
CA GLN A 305 -15.51 3.48 2.29
C GLN A 305 -14.55 2.38 1.85
N VAL A 306 -13.38 2.75 1.30
CA VAL A 306 -12.33 1.78 0.95
C VAL A 306 -11.84 1.04 2.20
N LEU A 307 -11.56 1.76 3.28
CA LEU A 307 -11.10 1.17 4.53
C LEU A 307 -12.13 0.25 5.19
N VAL A 308 -13.43 0.57 5.05
CA VAL A 308 -14.50 -0.33 5.52
C VAL A 308 -14.48 -1.64 4.74
N GLY A 309 -14.33 -1.60 3.42
CA GLY A 309 -14.21 -2.78 2.59
C GLY A 309 -12.98 -3.64 2.95
N GLU A 310 -11.83 -2.99 3.14
CA GLU A 310 -10.60 -3.65 3.62
C GLU A 310 -10.79 -4.28 5.01
N TYR A 311 -11.42 -3.57 5.94
CA TYR A 311 -11.73 -4.10 7.25
C TYR A 311 -12.69 -5.31 7.18
N GLU A 312 -13.64 -5.30 6.28
CA GLU A 312 -14.56 -6.43 6.10
C GLU A 312 -13.84 -7.67 5.58
N ASN A 313 -12.86 -7.51 4.71
CA ASN A 313 -12.06 -8.60 4.15
C ASN A 313 -10.98 -9.09 5.13
N HIS A 314 -10.33 -8.15 5.83
CA HIS A 314 -9.20 -8.41 6.72
C HIS A 314 -9.47 -7.80 8.10
N PRO A 315 -10.32 -8.44 8.95
CA PRO A 315 -10.62 -7.94 10.28
C PRO A 315 -9.34 -7.70 11.07
N LEU A 316 -9.25 -6.55 11.74
CA LEU A 316 -8.08 -6.11 12.51
C LEU A 316 -6.77 -5.98 11.70
N ALA A 317 -6.85 -6.05 10.37
CA ALA A 317 -5.78 -5.51 9.56
C ALA A 317 -5.54 -4.04 9.93
N TRP A 318 -4.33 -3.58 9.66
CA TRP A 318 -3.90 -2.22 9.94
C TRP A 318 -4.94 -1.12 9.58
N TYR A 319 -5.75 -1.32 8.55
CA TYR A 319 -6.85 -0.43 8.16
C TYR A 319 -8.04 -0.44 9.13
N GLY A 320 -8.25 -1.53 9.86
CA GLY A 320 -9.31 -1.67 10.87
C GLY A 320 -9.10 -0.78 12.09
N LEU A 321 -7.88 -0.32 12.35
CA LEU A 321 -7.56 0.62 13.43
C LEU A 321 -8.35 1.93 13.38
N TRP A 322 -9.02 2.22 12.28
CA TRP A 322 -9.79 3.44 12.07
C TRP A 322 -11.28 3.31 12.43
N LYS A 323 -11.79 2.10 12.64
CA LYS A 323 -13.11 1.88 13.22
C LYS A 323 -12.98 1.87 14.74
N LYS A 324 -13.30 2.99 15.32
CA LYS A 324 -13.09 3.36 16.72
C LYS A 324 -13.60 2.31 17.73
N GLU A 325 -14.71 1.69 17.45
CA GLU A 325 -15.42 0.81 18.40
C GLU A 325 -14.77 -0.57 18.47
N ASP A 326 -14.47 -1.17 17.33
CA ASP A 326 -13.89 -2.51 17.25
C ASP A 326 -12.45 -2.56 17.81
N TYR A 327 -11.66 -1.50 17.58
CA TYR A 327 -10.28 -1.45 18.08
C TYR A 327 -10.20 -1.21 19.59
N LEU A 328 -11.07 -0.37 20.12
CA LEU A 328 -11.13 -0.14 21.57
C LEU A 328 -11.65 -1.36 22.33
N ASP A 329 -12.57 -2.13 21.72
CA ASP A 329 -13.06 -3.38 22.29
C ASP A 329 -12.03 -4.51 22.19
N PHE A 330 -11.16 -4.45 21.18
CA PHE A 330 -10.03 -5.36 21.05
C PHE A 330 -8.92 -5.10 22.10
N LEU A 331 -8.68 -3.84 22.47
CA LEU A 331 -7.68 -3.46 23.45
C LEU A 331 -8.17 -3.57 24.90
N ARG A 332 -9.45 -3.80 25.14
CA ARG A 332 -10.04 -4.11 26.44
C ARG A 332 -10.00 -5.58 26.75
#